data_08adaada0178f110decdbf463f2bb8ac
#
_entry.id   08adaada0178f110decdbf463f2bb8ac
#
_cell.length_a   1.000
_cell.length_b   1.000
_cell.length_c   1.000
_cell.angle_alpha   90.00
_cell.angle_beta   90.00
_cell.angle_gamma   90.00
#
_symmetry.space_group_name_H-M   'P 1'
#
loop_
_entity.id
_entity.type
_entity.pdbx_description
1 polymer ?
#
loop_
_entity_poly.entity_id
_entity_poly.type
_entity_poly.pdbx_seq_one_letter_code
_entity_poly.pdbx_strand_id
1 'polypeptide(L)'
;MALEFENHDSVNGRRSFMKLLAAAPLFATIGARSVAATVSNAVTSTVKRSYNDNIYTRIGVKPLINARGTWTYLCGSLEIPATRKAVEEASHYFVDMFDLQAGVGRRLAELSGAESGMITSGSAGAIAMATAGCIAGTDPNHVWQLPDTTGLKNEVVIMPRRSAFDSAIRLAGGKLVAVETVEKLQAAITPQTAMLYTDWANDDLIQGILRVTKPAGVPILVDLADRIPPFSNFTHYAKLGVDMYCFSGGKGLCGPQCAGVLLGRKDLIEAALYNSSPWEGAICRPMKVGKEEMMGMLGAIEYWAHADMDAVNKEWQSRVERIKTLVDTVSGVATNITVPTDGNSYPTLSVSWDEKTMGLTLAECEEQLRAGEPRIDVMGGSNPSGVLGRLRNTTAARRQSNRPARMQIVSMTLQPGEDLIVGNRLRQILNKARKQAS
;
A
#
# COMPACT_ATOMS: atom_id res chain seq x y z
N MET A 1 37.85 30.34 -2.14
CA MET A 1 38.61 29.37 -2.95
C MET A 1 37.60 28.80 -3.95
N ALA A 2 37.51 29.44 -5.11
CA ALA A 2 36.54 29.11 -6.14
C ALA A 2 37.10 27.95 -6.96
N LEU A 3 36.31 26.91 -7.14
CA LEU A 3 36.58 25.81 -8.07
C LEU A 3 35.87 26.15 -9.39
N GLU A 4 36.65 26.48 -10.38
CA GLU A 4 36.22 26.60 -11.77
C GLU A 4 35.98 25.21 -12.34
N PHE A 5 34.79 24.98 -12.88
CA PHE A 5 34.46 23.80 -13.68
C PHE A 5 34.63 24.16 -15.17
N GLU A 6 35.57 23.48 -15.82
CA GLU A 6 35.77 23.58 -17.26
C GLU A 6 34.58 22.93 -18.01
N ASN A 7 34.01 23.70 -18.94
CA ASN A 7 33.02 23.25 -19.91
C ASN A 7 33.69 22.36 -20.97
N HIS A 8 33.29 21.11 -21.05
CA HIS A 8 33.53 20.28 -22.25
C HIS A 8 32.25 20.23 -23.10
N ASP A 9 32.19 21.13 -24.08
CA ASP A 9 31.27 21.01 -25.20
C ASP A 9 31.69 19.84 -26.10
N SER A 10 30.85 18.84 -26.27
CA SER A 10 30.86 17.94 -27.41
C SER A 10 29.46 17.83 -28.03
N VAL A 11 29.20 18.77 -28.93
CA VAL A 11 28.14 18.69 -29.94
C VAL A 11 28.58 17.67 -30.99
N ASN A 12 28.01 16.46 -30.99
CA ASN A 12 27.79 15.65 -32.19
C ASN A 12 27.19 14.28 -31.81
N GLY A 13 25.87 14.14 -31.95
CA GLY A 13 25.16 12.87 -31.70
C GLY A 13 23.69 12.85 -32.15
N ARG A 14 23.25 13.89 -32.84
CA ARG A 14 21.83 14.03 -33.22
C ARG A 14 21.44 13.54 -34.62
N ARG A 15 22.17 12.60 -35.26
CA ARG A 15 21.83 12.13 -36.64
C ARG A 15 21.84 10.63 -36.89
N SER A 16 21.67 9.77 -35.91
CA SER A 16 21.63 8.30 -36.14
C SER A 16 20.44 7.56 -35.52
N PHE A 17 19.37 8.24 -35.06
CA PHE A 17 18.24 7.56 -34.40
C PHE A 17 16.97 7.48 -35.26
N MET A 18 17.06 7.65 -36.58
CA MET A 18 15.89 7.60 -37.46
C MET A 18 16.02 6.60 -38.60
N LYS A 19 16.52 5.38 -38.37
CA LYS A 19 16.42 4.27 -39.34
C LYS A 19 16.45 2.91 -38.62
N LEU A 20 15.42 2.56 -37.86
CA LEU A 20 15.09 1.15 -37.55
C LEU A 20 13.62 1.05 -37.14
N LEU A 21 12.73 1.39 -38.06
CA LEU A 21 11.29 1.10 -37.96
C LEU A 21 10.93 0.32 -39.22
N ALA A 22 11.19 -0.99 -39.21
CA ALA A 22 10.53 -1.97 -40.10
C ALA A 22 10.97 -3.39 -39.70
N ALA A 23 10.37 -3.99 -38.67
CA ALA A 23 10.21 -5.45 -38.55
C ALA A 23 9.23 -5.73 -37.41
N ALA A 24 7.97 -5.80 -37.72
CA ALA A 24 6.94 -6.57 -37.04
C ALA A 24 6.35 -7.51 -38.10
N PRO A 25 5.60 -8.55 -37.78
CA PRO A 25 5.28 -9.22 -36.53
C PRO A 25 5.44 -10.76 -36.62
N LEU A 26 5.77 -11.43 -35.57
CA LEU A 26 5.53 -12.88 -35.47
C LEU A 26 5.32 -13.29 -34.01
N PHE A 27 4.16 -12.93 -33.45
CA PHE A 27 3.57 -13.61 -32.32
C PHE A 27 2.05 -13.56 -32.45
N ALA A 28 1.54 -14.40 -33.33
CA ALA A 28 0.13 -14.75 -33.34
C ALA A 28 0.02 -16.27 -33.15
N THR A 29 -0.95 -16.67 -32.31
CA THR A 29 -1.41 -18.04 -32.09
C THR A 29 -0.59 -18.92 -31.14
N ILE A 30 -0.68 -18.66 -29.84
CA ILE A 30 -0.71 -19.73 -28.83
C ILE A 30 -2.09 -19.65 -28.15
N GLY A 31 -2.82 -20.76 -28.24
CA GLY A 31 -4.24 -20.82 -28.08
C GLY A 31 -4.80 -20.42 -26.71
N ALA A 32 -5.94 -19.77 -26.75
CA ALA A 32 -6.76 -19.27 -25.64
C ALA A 32 -7.33 -20.34 -24.67
N ARG A 33 -6.86 -21.57 -24.71
CA ARG A 33 -7.37 -22.68 -23.87
C ARG A 33 -6.49 -23.03 -22.66
N SER A 34 -5.31 -22.42 -22.50
CA SER A 34 -4.37 -22.74 -21.42
C SER A 34 -4.35 -21.70 -20.28
N VAL A 35 -4.94 -20.51 -20.49
CA VAL A 35 -4.82 -19.39 -19.53
C VAL A 35 -5.78 -19.54 -18.33
N ALA A 36 -6.98 -20.09 -18.55
CA ALA A 36 -7.98 -20.22 -17.47
C ALA A 36 -7.61 -21.24 -16.39
N ALA A 37 -6.88 -22.32 -16.74
CA ALA A 37 -6.41 -23.30 -15.76
C ALA A 37 -5.18 -22.83 -14.97
N THR A 38 -4.40 -21.88 -15.50
CA THR A 38 -3.20 -21.35 -14.86
C THR A 38 -3.52 -20.26 -13.81
N VAL A 39 -4.63 -19.54 -13.98
CA VAL A 39 -5.05 -18.46 -13.07
C VAL A 39 -5.55 -19.00 -11.73
N SER A 40 -6.27 -20.13 -11.72
CA SER A 40 -6.71 -20.78 -10.46
C SER A 40 -5.55 -21.30 -9.60
N ASN A 41 -4.43 -21.67 -10.22
CA ASN A 41 -3.24 -22.18 -9.51
C ASN A 41 -2.28 -21.07 -9.03
N ALA A 42 -2.39 -19.85 -9.54
CA ALA A 42 -1.47 -18.77 -9.19
C ALA A 42 -1.76 -18.13 -7.82
N VAL A 43 -2.99 -18.25 -7.32
CA VAL A 43 -3.34 -17.81 -5.96
C VAL A 43 -3.03 -18.87 -4.91
N THR A 44 -2.85 -20.13 -5.32
CA THR A 44 -2.48 -21.24 -4.44
C THR A 44 -0.99 -21.49 -4.52
N SER A 45 -0.21 -20.91 -3.62
CA SER A 45 1.17 -21.31 -3.39
C SER A 45 1.20 -22.80 -3.03
N THR A 46 1.76 -23.64 -3.90
CA THR A 46 1.96 -25.08 -3.65
C THR A 46 3.08 -25.37 -2.63
N VAL A 47 3.69 -24.33 -2.04
CA VAL A 47 4.71 -24.47 -1.02
C VAL A 47 4.09 -25.05 0.24
N LYS A 48 4.47 -26.27 0.62
CA LYS A 48 4.11 -26.86 1.90
C LYS A 48 4.74 -26.03 3.01
N ARG A 49 3.93 -25.23 3.70
CA ARG A 49 4.41 -24.37 4.79
C ARG A 49 4.65 -25.17 6.05
N SER A 50 5.84 -24.99 6.62
CA SER A 50 6.16 -25.44 7.97
C SER A 50 6.29 -24.22 8.88
N TYR A 51 5.51 -24.16 9.94
CA TYR A 51 5.64 -23.13 10.96
C TYR A 51 6.78 -23.41 11.94
N ASN A 52 7.27 -24.65 11.99
CA ASN A 52 8.27 -25.10 12.95
C ASN A 52 9.68 -25.29 12.35
N ASP A 53 9.79 -25.34 11.01
CA ASP A 53 11.08 -25.44 10.30
C ASP A 53 11.06 -24.56 9.06
N ASN A 54 11.69 -23.41 9.17
CA ASN A 54 11.83 -22.43 8.09
C ASN A 54 12.95 -21.43 8.40
N ILE A 55 13.22 -20.52 7.47
CA ILE A 55 14.27 -19.50 7.59
C ILE A 55 14.15 -18.63 8.86
N TYR A 56 12.93 -18.35 9.32
CA TYR A 56 12.69 -17.51 10.49
C TYR A 56 12.96 -18.26 11.80
N THR A 57 12.54 -19.52 11.89
CA THR A 57 12.77 -20.33 13.10
C THR A 57 14.24 -20.59 13.35
N ARG A 58 15.10 -20.59 12.31
CA ARG A 58 16.56 -20.69 12.43
C ARG A 58 17.19 -19.54 13.19
N ILE A 59 16.52 -18.38 13.22
CA ILE A 59 16.95 -17.18 13.96
C ILE A 59 16.06 -16.90 15.19
N GLY A 60 15.27 -17.90 15.63
CA GLY A 60 14.41 -17.78 16.82
C GLY A 60 13.12 -17.00 16.62
N VAL A 61 12.76 -16.63 15.38
CA VAL A 61 11.51 -15.92 15.07
C VAL A 61 10.41 -16.92 14.72
N LYS A 62 9.27 -16.84 15.39
CA LYS A 62 8.12 -17.71 15.13
C LYS A 62 7.20 -17.08 14.07
N PRO A 63 7.00 -17.75 12.91
CA PRO A 63 5.98 -17.34 11.94
C PRO A 63 4.57 -17.38 12.53
N LEU A 64 3.63 -16.71 11.87
CA LEU A 64 2.24 -16.63 12.31
C LEU A 64 1.26 -16.74 11.12
N ILE A 65 0.03 -17.09 11.43
CA ILE A 65 -1.11 -16.93 10.52
C ILE A 65 -1.59 -15.50 10.66
N ASN A 66 -1.53 -14.75 9.55
CA ASN A 66 -2.01 -13.38 9.52
C ASN A 66 -3.49 -13.33 9.12
N ALA A 67 -4.36 -13.29 10.12
CA ALA A 67 -5.78 -13.06 9.96
C ALA A 67 -6.20 -11.60 10.26
N ARG A 68 -5.20 -10.69 10.43
CA ARG A 68 -5.40 -9.29 10.76
C ARG A 68 -5.44 -8.37 9.55
N GLY A 69 -4.79 -8.77 8.45
CA GLY A 69 -4.66 -7.95 7.25
C GLY A 69 -3.26 -7.36 7.06
N THR A 70 -3.14 -6.41 6.15
CA THR A 70 -1.87 -5.93 5.58
C THR A 70 -1.17 -4.88 6.44
N TRP A 71 -1.03 -5.13 7.72
CA TRP A 71 -0.32 -4.25 8.65
C TRP A 71 1.20 -4.38 8.52
N THR A 72 1.91 -3.26 8.50
CA THR A 72 3.37 -3.21 8.30
C THR A 72 4.14 -4.07 9.30
N TYR A 73 3.75 -4.06 10.59
CA TYR A 73 4.42 -4.85 11.63
C TYR A 73 4.17 -6.37 11.52
N LEU A 74 3.25 -6.79 10.65
CA LEU A 74 3.00 -8.18 10.26
C LEU A 74 3.52 -8.49 8.85
N CYS A 75 4.42 -7.67 8.34
CA CYS A 75 5.04 -7.79 7.01
C CYS A 75 4.08 -7.58 5.84
N GLY A 76 2.93 -6.90 6.07
CA GLY A 76 1.98 -6.59 5.00
C GLY A 76 1.28 -7.81 4.42
N SER A 77 1.28 -7.94 3.10
CA SER A 77 0.84 -9.12 2.35
C SER A 77 2.01 -10.02 1.96
N LEU A 78 1.72 -11.26 1.63
CA LEU A 78 2.71 -12.12 0.98
C LEU A 78 2.74 -11.82 -0.53
N GLU A 79 3.93 -11.85 -1.09
CA GLU A 79 4.12 -11.69 -2.54
C GLU A 79 3.46 -12.83 -3.32
N ILE A 80 2.75 -12.49 -4.40
CA ILE A 80 2.22 -13.48 -5.34
C ILE A 80 3.35 -14.13 -6.16
N PRO A 81 3.11 -15.29 -6.79
CA PRO A 81 4.12 -15.98 -7.61
C PRO A 81 4.72 -15.10 -8.72
N ALA A 82 3.90 -14.24 -9.34
CA ALA A 82 4.36 -13.32 -10.40
C ALA A 82 5.39 -12.31 -9.85
N THR A 83 5.15 -11.74 -8.67
CA THR A 83 6.08 -10.86 -7.97
C THR A 83 7.42 -11.55 -7.71
N ARG A 84 7.39 -12.73 -7.07
CA ARG A 84 8.61 -13.48 -6.73
C ARG A 84 9.42 -13.87 -7.97
N LYS A 85 8.73 -14.25 -9.06
CA LYS A 85 9.39 -14.56 -10.34
C LYS A 85 10.09 -13.34 -10.91
N ALA A 86 9.45 -12.16 -10.90
CA ALA A 86 10.04 -10.94 -11.40
C ALA A 86 11.24 -10.48 -10.55
N VAL A 87 11.17 -10.61 -9.22
CA VAL A 87 12.26 -10.34 -8.28
C VAL A 87 13.46 -11.25 -8.60
N GLU A 88 13.22 -12.56 -8.70
CA GLU A 88 14.26 -13.56 -9.00
C GLU A 88 14.92 -13.26 -10.35
N GLU A 89 14.15 -13.06 -11.41
CA GLU A 89 14.68 -12.77 -12.74
C GLU A 89 15.51 -11.48 -12.75
N ALA A 90 15.03 -10.40 -12.12
CA ALA A 90 15.74 -9.13 -12.04
C ALA A 90 17.10 -9.24 -11.32
N SER A 91 17.21 -10.17 -10.36
CA SER A 91 18.43 -10.35 -9.56
C SER A 91 19.65 -10.78 -10.39
N HIS A 92 19.43 -11.37 -11.58
CA HIS A 92 20.50 -11.90 -12.43
C HIS A 92 21.16 -10.86 -13.35
N TYR A 93 20.65 -9.62 -13.42
CA TYR A 93 21.11 -8.62 -14.37
C TYR A 93 21.49 -7.30 -13.71
N PHE A 94 22.49 -6.64 -14.25
CA PHE A 94 22.73 -5.21 -14.03
C PHE A 94 21.99 -4.40 -15.10
N VAL A 95 21.39 -3.29 -14.68
CA VAL A 95 20.72 -2.34 -15.57
C VAL A 95 21.07 -0.91 -15.14
N ASP A 96 21.04 0.02 -16.08
CA ASP A 96 21.07 1.44 -15.75
C ASP A 96 19.77 1.84 -15.02
N MET A 97 19.89 2.48 -13.86
CA MET A 97 18.72 2.82 -13.02
C MET A 97 17.87 3.94 -13.64
N PHE A 98 18.45 4.83 -14.44
CA PHE A 98 17.70 5.86 -15.16
C PHE A 98 16.89 5.25 -16.30
N ASP A 99 17.48 4.33 -17.06
CA ASP A 99 16.79 3.58 -18.10
C ASP A 99 15.66 2.72 -17.52
N LEU A 100 15.91 2.06 -16.38
CA LEU A 100 14.90 1.27 -15.67
C LEU A 100 13.73 2.14 -15.20
N GLN A 101 13.98 3.27 -14.54
CA GLN A 101 12.94 4.21 -14.12
C GLN A 101 12.12 4.70 -15.33
N ALA A 102 12.78 5.06 -16.44
CA ALA A 102 12.09 5.50 -17.64
C ALA A 102 11.24 4.38 -18.26
N GLY A 103 11.75 3.15 -18.31
CA GLY A 103 11.03 1.98 -18.81
C GLY A 103 9.82 1.64 -17.98
N VAL A 104 9.99 1.56 -16.65
CA VAL A 104 8.91 1.30 -15.69
C VAL A 104 7.87 2.43 -15.74
N GLY A 105 8.30 3.69 -15.80
CA GLY A 105 7.39 4.84 -15.88
C GLY A 105 6.47 4.79 -17.10
N ARG A 106 7.01 4.44 -18.29
CA ARG A 106 6.21 4.23 -19.51
C ARG A 106 5.18 3.10 -19.31
N ARG A 107 5.63 1.97 -18.75
CA ARG A 107 4.75 0.83 -18.54
C ARG A 107 3.64 1.11 -17.53
N LEU A 108 3.93 1.84 -16.47
CA LEU A 108 2.94 2.29 -15.49
C LEU A 108 1.91 3.24 -16.13
N ALA A 109 2.34 4.15 -16.99
CA ALA A 109 1.45 5.03 -17.75
C ALA A 109 0.47 4.24 -18.63
N GLU A 110 0.96 3.22 -19.37
CA GLU A 110 0.11 2.32 -20.17
C GLU A 110 -0.94 1.60 -19.33
N LEU A 111 -0.56 1.08 -18.16
CA LEU A 111 -1.44 0.29 -17.30
C LEU A 111 -2.44 1.15 -16.52
N SER A 112 -2.09 2.38 -16.16
CA SER A 112 -2.90 3.26 -15.31
C SER A 112 -3.72 4.29 -16.09
N GLY A 113 -3.29 4.64 -17.31
CA GLY A 113 -3.83 5.77 -18.05
C GLY A 113 -3.38 7.14 -17.50
N ALA A 114 -2.46 7.18 -16.52
CA ALA A 114 -1.77 8.40 -16.10
C ALA A 114 -0.71 8.80 -17.13
N GLU A 115 -0.22 10.04 -17.08
CA GLU A 115 0.82 10.52 -18.00
C GLU A 115 2.18 9.86 -17.72
N SER A 116 2.46 9.52 -16.46
CA SER A 116 3.70 8.88 -16.01
C SER A 116 3.53 8.19 -14.66
N GLY A 117 4.56 7.43 -14.26
CA GLY A 117 4.62 6.81 -12.94
C GLY A 117 6.04 6.45 -12.54
N MET A 118 6.23 6.12 -11.25
CA MET A 118 7.49 5.61 -10.71
C MET A 118 7.24 4.63 -9.57
N ILE A 119 8.17 3.70 -9.38
CA ILE A 119 8.17 2.87 -8.18
C ILE A 119 8.88 3.61 -7.05
N THR A 120 8.29 3.57 -5.87
CA THR A 120 8.72 4.28 -4.66
C THR A 120 8.95 3.33 -3.50
N SER A 121 9.58 3.80 -2.41
CA SER A 121 9.73 3.02 -1.18
C SER A 121 8.43 3.04 -0.35
N GLY A 122 7.43 2.29 -0.82
CA GLY A 122 6.07 2.30 -0.28
C GLY A 122 5.31 3.59 -0.59
N SER A 123 4.03 3.66 -0.22
CA SER A 123 3.23 4.88 -0.36
C SER A 123 3.76 6.04 0.50
N ALA A 124 4.32 5.76 1.68
CA ALA A 124 4.94 6.80 2.50
C ALA A 124 6.14 7.46 1.80
N GLY A 125 6.97 6.67 1.09
CA GLY A 125 8.03 7.19 0.21
C GLY A 125 7.45 8.02 -0.94
N ALA A 126 6.34 7.57 -1.55
CA ALA A 126 5.66 8.33 -2.60
C ALA A 126 5.19 9.71 -2.10
N ILE A 127 4.62 9.79 -0.89
CA ILE A 127 4.22 11.06 -0.27
C ILE A 127 5.42 11.99 -0.07
N ALA A 128 6.54 11.46 0.43
CA ALA A 128 7.74 12.26 0.65
C ALA A 128 8.34 12.78 -0.67
N MET A 129 8.45 11.90 -1.69
CA MET A 129 8.99 12.24 -3.01
C MET A 129 8.10 13.24 -3.75
N ALA A 130 6.78 13.04 -3.72
CA ALA A 130 5.82 13.97 -4.32
C ALA A 130 5.86 15.34 -3.62
N THR A 131 5.96 15.37 -2.28
CA THR A 131 6.10 16.62 -1.53
C THR A 131 7.39 17.34 -1.89
N ALA A 132 8.53 16.63 -1.90
CA ALA A 132 9.81 17.20 -2.28
C ALA A 132 9.77 17.75 -3.70
N GLY A 133 9.19 17.00 -4.65
CA GLY A 133 9.02 17.42 -6.03
C GLY A 133 8.14 18.67 -6.18
N CYS A 134 7.04 18.79 -5.42
CA CYS A 134 6.19 19.96 -5.43
C CYS A 134 6.85 21.21 -4.80
N ILE A 135 7.80 21.02 -3.87
CA ILE A 135 8.55 22.11 -3.23
C ILE A 135 9.75 22.57 -4.07
N ALA A 136 10.60 21.63 -4.48
CA ALA A 136 11.89 21.91 -5.14
C ALA A 136 11.83 21.87 -6.66
N GLY A 137 10.83 21.20 -7.24
CA GLY A 137 10.80 20.95 -8.69
C GLY A 137 11.99 20.10 -9.13
N THR A 138 12.56 20.49 -10.29
CA THR A 138 13.76 19.85 -10.90
C THR A 138 14.99 20.75 -10.83
N ASP A 139 14.95 21.89 -10.14
CA ASP A 139 16.09 22.78 -9.97
C ASP A 139 17.12 22.13 -9.01
N PRO A 140 18.36 21.88 -9.45
CA PRO A 140 19.38 21.22 -8.62
C PRO A 140 19.68 21.95 -7.30
N ASN A 141 19.61 23.28 -7.29
CA ASN A 141 19.87 24.06 -6.08
C ASN A 141 18.73 23.86 -5.05
N HIS A 142 17.48 23.86 -5.51
CA HIS A 142 16.33 23.61 -4.64
C HIS A 142 16.32 22.16 -4.14
N VAL A 143 16.65 21.19 -5.01
CA VAL A 143 16.78 19.78 -4.63
C VAL A 143 17.83 19.58 -3.55
N TRP A 144 19.01 20.23 -3.71
CA TRP A 144 20.11 20.17 -2.74
C TRP A 144 19.78 20.88 -1.44
N GLN A 145 18.96 21.96 -1.47
CA GLN A 145 18.62 22.77 -0.32
C GLN A 145 17.71 22.04 0.66
N LEU A 146 16.82 21.15 0.17
CA LEU A 146 15.87 20.43 1.03
C LEU A 146 16.59 19.65 2.16
N PRO A 147 16.06 19.62 3.38
CA PRO A 147 14.71 20.04 3.81
C PRO A 147 14.59 21.53 4.21
N ASP A 148 15.62 22.36 4.02
CA ASP A 148 15.49 23.80 4.18
C ASP A 148 14.65 24.37 3.00
N THR A 149 13.51 24.92 3.34
CA THR A 149 12.53 25.46 2.37
C THR A 149 12.53 27.00 2.32
N THR A 150 13.60 27.64 2.81
CA THR A 150 13.73 29.09 2.78
C THR A 150 13.62 29.61 1.34
N GLY A 151 12.68 30.51 1.09
CA GLY A 151 12.42 31.07 -0.25
C GLY A 151 11.59 30.16 -1.18
N LEU A 152 11.22 28.97 -0.77
CA LEU A 152 10.39 28.02 -1.54
C LEU A 152 8.94 27.99 -1.03
N LYS A 153 8.02 27.58 -1.90
CA LYS A 153 6.66 27.23 -1.47
C LYS A 153 6.72 25.94 -0.66
N ASN A 154 6.19 25.94 0.56
CA ASN A 154 6.30 24.78 1.43
C ASN A 154 5.02 24.43 2.19
N GLU A 155 3.93 25.19 2.02
CA GLU A 155 2.68 24.84 2.66
C GLU A 155 2.01 23.67 1.94
N VAL A 156 1.66 22.64 2.71
CA VAL A 156 0.92 21.48 2.22
C VAL A 156 -0.42 21.46 2.92
N VAL A 157 -1.48 21.73 2.17
CA VAL A 157 -2.84 21.62 2.67
C VAL A 157 -3.17 20.15 2.85
N ILE A 158 -3.63 19.76 4.04
CA ILE A 158 -4.03 18.39 4.35
C ILE A 158 -5.51 18.32 4.69
N MET A 159 -6.22 17.38 4.09
CA MET A 159 -7.66 17.19 4.25
C MET A 159 -8.02 15.73 4.52
N PRO A 160 -9.06 15.48 5.31
CA PRO A 160 -9.79 16.45 6.15
C PRO A 160 -9.12 16.65 7.51
N ARG A 161 -8.06 15.91 7.79
CA ARG A 161 -7.40 15.86 9.12
C ARG A 161 -5.96 15.41 9.03
N ARG A 162 -5.24 15.60 10.13
CA ARG A 162 -3.90 15.03 10.34
C ARG A 162 -3.95 13.50 10.35
N SER A 163 -2.98 12.87 9.71
CA SER A 163 -2.79 11.42 9.71
C SER A 163 -1.41 11.01 10.24
N ALA A 164 -1.19 9.70 10.43
CA ALA A 164 0.12 9.20 10.84
C ALA A 164 1.18 9.38 9.74
N PHE A 165 0.76 9.49 8.49
CA PHE A 165 1.63 9.58 7.32
C PHE A 165 2.02 11.01 6.95
N ASP A 166 1.48 12.03 7.62
CA ASP A 166 1.93 13.41 7.42
C ASP A 166 3.38 13.65 7.87
N SER A 167 3.98 12.67 8.57
CA SER A 167 5.41 12.63 8.83
C SER A 167 6.26 12.60 7.55
N ALA A 168 5.77 11.98 6.47
CA ALA A 168 6.44 11.94 5.18
C ALA A 168 6.47 13.33 4.51
N ILE A 169 5.40 14.12 4.67
CA ILE A 169 5.34 15.52 4.21
C ILE A 169 6.37 16.37 4.97
N ARG A 170 6.40 16.24 6.30
CA ARG A 170 7.34 16.99 7.15
C ARG A 170 8.80 16.64 6.88
N LEU A 171 9.08 15.39 6.51
CA LEU A 171 10.42 14.93 6.17
C LEU A 171 11.00 15.71 4.99
N ALA A 172 10.18 16.03 3.99
CA ALA A 172 10.56 16.82 2.82
C ALA A 172 10.56 18.34 3.06
N GLY A 173 10.35 18.80 4.29
CA GLY A 173 10.29 20.23 4.65
C GLY A 173 8.89 20.84 4.52
N GLY A 174 7.85 20.06 4.24
CA GLY A 174 6.48 20.56 4.10
C GLY A 174 5.88 21.02 5.42
N LYS A 175 5.28 22.23 5.41
CA LYS A 175 4.53 22.82 6.50
C LYS A 175 3.05 22.47 6.37
N LEU A 176 2.49 21.81 7.36
CA LEU A 176 1.13 21.29 7.31
C LEU A 176 0.08 22.37 7.60
N VAL A 177 -0.89 22.51 6.71
CA VAL A 177 -2.07 23.38 6.87
C VAL A 177 -3.32 22.49 6.87
N ALA A 178 -3.88 22.22 8.05
CA ALA A 178 -5.05 21.35 8.19
C ALA A 178 -6.33 22.06 7.82
N VAL A 179 -7.14 21.46 6.94
CA VAL A 179 -8.43 21.96 6.48
C VAL A 179 -9.47 20.87 6.61
N GLU A 180 -10.59 21.15 7.27
CA GLU A 180 -11.59 20.13 7.60
C GLU A 180 -12.61 19.89 6.48
N THR A 181 -12.94 20.93 5.69
CA THR A 181 -13.97 20.87 4.65
C THR A 181 -13.56 21.58 3.38
N VAL A 182 -14.20 21.22 2.25
CA VAL A 182 -13.92 21.82 0.93
C VAL A 182 -14.26 23.33 0.91
N GLU A 183 -15.28 23.77 1.66
CA GLU A 183 -15.69 25.17 1.73
C GLU A 183 -14.59 26.05 2.33
N LYS A 184 -13.79 25.51 3.27
CA LYS A 184 -12.67 26.22 3.88
C LYS A 184 -11.40 26.19 3.02
N LEU A 185 -11.36 25.34 1.99
CA LEU A 185 -10.15 25.07 1.20
C LEU A 185 -9.67 26.32 0.44
N GLN A 186 -10.58 27.07 -0.19
CA GLN A 186 -10.23 28.27 -0.95
C GLN A 186 -9.46 29.30 -0.11
N ALA A 187 -9.86 29.48 1.16
CA ALA A 187 -9.20 30.43 2.06
C ALA A 187 -7.85 29.92 2.60
N ALA A 188 -7.61 28.62 2.55
CA ALA A 188 -6.37 28.00 3.01
C ALA A 188 -5.27 27.96 1.95
N ILE A 189 -5.62 28.16 0.68
CA ILE A 189 -4.64 28.24 -0.42
C ILE A 189 -4.02 29.64 -0.42
N THR A 190 -2.68 29.66 -0.29
CA THR A 190 -1.87 30.88 -0.29
C THR A 190 -0.80 30.82 -1.40
N PRO A 191 -0.09 31.91 -1.69
CA PRO A 191 1.06 31.87 -2.60
C PRO A 191 2.17 30.89 -2.15
N GLN A 192 2.18 30.47 -0.87
CA GLN A 192 3.13 29.51 -0.30
C GLN A 192 2.65 28.07 -0.41
N THR A 193 1.43 27.82 -0.91
CA THR A 193 0.90 26.46 -1.06
C THR A 193 1.63 25.73 -2.19
N ALA A 194 2.32 24.65 -1.83
CA ALA A 194 3.04 23.79 -2.76
C ALA A 194 2.14 22.67 -3.32
N MET A 195 1.29 22.08 -2.50
CA MET A 195 0.36 21.02 -2.89
C MET A 195 -0.76 20.82 -1.86
N LEU A 196 -1.78 20.03 -2.26
CA LEU A 196 -2.76 19.44 -1.35
C LEU A 196 -2.53 17.93 -1.22
N TYR A 197 -2.66 17.41 -0.01
CA TYR A 197 -2.66 15.99 0.30
C TYR A 197 -3.97 15.54 0.93
N THR A 198 -4.50 14.41 0.50
CA THR A 198 -5.64 13.74 1.12
C THR A 198 -5.48 12.22 1.12
N ASP A 199 -5.89 11.57 2.22
CA ASP A 199 -6.05 10.11 2.33
C ASP A 199 -7.52 9.67 2.14
N TRP A 200 -8.41 10.59 1.82
CA TRP A 200 -9.81 10.31 1.49
C TRP A 200 -10.01 10.25 -0.02
N ALA A 201 -10.63 9.15 -0.46
CA ALA A 201 -10.75 8.78 -1.85
C ALA A 201 -12.21 8.76 -2.36
N ASN A 202 -13.12 9.46 -1.69
CA ASN A 202 -14.50 9.64 -2.14
C ASN A 202 -14.53 10.58 -3.35
N ASP A 203 -15.18 10.17 -4.43
CA ASP A 203 -15.22 10.91 -5.70
C ASP A 203 -15.80 12.32 -5.57
N ASP A 204 -16.89 12.49 -4.82
CA ASP A 204 -17.51 13.82 -4.62
C ASP A 204 -16.56 14.76 -3.89
N LEU A 205 -15.85 14.27 -2.89
CA LEU A 205 -14.83 15.03 -2.18
C LEU A 205 -13.67 15.41 -3.11
N ILE A 206 -13.13 14.45 -3.87
CA ILE A 206 -12.06 14.68 -4.84
C ILE A 206 -12.49 15.72 -5.88
N GLN A 207 -13.69 15.57 -6.45
CA GLN A 207 -14.24 16.53 -7.38
C GLN A 207 -14.39 17.94 -6.74
N GLY A 208 -14.82 17.98 -5.48
CA GLY A 208 -14.89 19.23 -4.70
C GLY A 208 -13.53 19.89 -4.56
N ILE A 209 -12.51 19.13 -4.20
CA ILE A 209 -11.13 19.61 -4.08
C ILE A 209 -10.61 20.11 -5.44
N LEU A 210 -10.78 19.34 -6.52
CA LEU A 210 -10.31 19.69 -7.86
C LEU A 210 -10.91 21.01 -8.37
N ARG A 211 -12.19 21.29 -8.07
CA ARG A 211 -12.82 22.57 -8.44
C ARG A 211 -12.13 23.77 -7.82
N VAL A 212 -11.46 23.61 -6.68
CA VAL A 212 -10.74 24.67 -5.98
C VAL A 212 -9.26 24.69 -6.37
N THR A 213 -8.61 23.55 -6.43
CA THR A 213 -7.16 23.46 -6.61
C THR A 213 -6.71 23.67 -8.05
N LYS A 214 -7.49 23.19 -9.05
CA LYS A 214 -7.15 23.36 -10.47
C LYS A 214 -7.03 24.83 -10.89
N PRO A 215 -8.03 25.72 -10.62
CA PRO A 215 -7.89 27.14 -10.95
C PRO A 215 -6.76 27.84 -10.19
N ALA A 216 -6.41 27.34 -9.00
CA ALA A 216 -5.33 27.89 -8.19
C ALA A 216 -3.94 27.38 -8.61
N GLY A 217 -3.86 26.43 -9.55
CA GLY A 217 -2.61 25.80 -9.97
C GLY A 217 -1.92 24.99 -8.87
N VAL A 218 -2.68 24.52 -7.86
CA VAL A 218 -2.17 23.72 -6.73
C VAL A 218 -2.37 22.23 -7.04
N PRO A 219 -1.29 21.43 -7.19
CA PRO A 219 -1.42 20.01 -7.46
C PRO A 219 -1.97 19.25 -6.25
N ILE A 220 -2.75 18.19 -6.51
CA ILE A 220 -3.31 17.28 -5.50
C ILE A 220 -2.58 15.93 -5.54
N LEU A 221 -2.22 15.42 -4.35
CA LEU A 221 -1.81 14.04 -4.12
C LEU A 221 -2.89 13.30 -3.33
N VAL A 222 -3.40 12.19 -3.88
CA VAL A 222 -4.33 11.30 -3.21
C VAL A 222 -3.60 10.03 -2.75
N ASP A 223 -3.61 9.77 -1.45
CA ASP A 223 -3.05 8.53 -0.88
C ASP A 223 -4.08 7.41 -0.93
N LEU A 224 -3.83 6.45 -1.81
CA LEU A 224 -4.66 5.28 -2.07
C LEU A 224 -3.98 3.99 -1.59
N ALA A 225 -3.12 4.09 -0.59
CA ALA A 225 -2.26 2.98 -0.15
C ALA A 225 -2.98 1.66 0.06
N ASP A 226 -4.25 1.68 0.47
CA ASP A 226 -5.08 0.51 0.78
C ASP A 226 -6.33 0.39 -0.11
N ARG A 227 -6.35 1.04 -1.27
CA ARG A 227 -7.53 1.08 -2.17
C ARG A 227 -7.51 0.03 -3.28
N ILE A 228 -6.63 -0.95 -3.22
CA ILE A 228 -6.67 -2.15 -4.05
C ILE A 228 -6.85 -3.35 -3.12
N PRO A 229 -7.82 -4.23 -3.41
CA PRO A 229 -8.81 -4.21 -4.50
C PRO A 229 -9.88 -3.12 -4.33
N PRO A 230 -10.68 -2.78 -5.37
CA PRO A 230 -10.66 -3.34 -6.72
C PRO A 230 -9.51 -2.76 -7.56
N PHE A 231 -9.00 -3.55 -8.53
CA PHE A 231 -7.88 -3.10 -9.37
C PHE A 231 -8.29 -1.95 -10.32
N SER A 232 -9.58 -1.77 -10.59
CA SER A 232 -10.10 -0.62 -11.34
C SER A 232 -9.69 0.74 -10.76
N ASN A 233 -9.41 0.81 -9.46
CA ASN A 233 -8.88 2.01 -8.82
C ASN A 233 -7.53 2.45 -9.40
N PHE A 234 -6.76 1.54 -9.99
CA PHE A 234 -5.47 1.85 -10.61
C PHE A 234 -5.60 2.82 -11.79
N THR A 235 -6.74 2.78 -12.51
CA THR A 235 -7.03 3.65 -13.64
C THR A 235 -8.04 4.76 -13.32
N HIS A 236 -8.80 4.63 -12.23
CA HIS A 236 -9.93 5.48 -11.91
C HIS A 236 -9.51 6.94 -11.67
N TYR A 237 -8.47 7.16 -10.87
CA TYR A 237 -8.06 8.49 -10.43
C TYR A 237 -7.38 9.31 -11.53
N ALA A 238 -6.74 8.65 -12.51
CA ALA A 238 -6.27 9.32 -13.73
C ALA A 238 -7.46 9.89 -14.52
N LYS A 239 -8.53 9.10 -14.70
CA LYS A 239 -9.75 9.53 -15.40
C LYS A 239 -10.49 10.63 -14.64
N LEU A 240 -10.41 10.63 -13.31
CA LEU A 240 -10.99 11.66 -12.45
C LEU A 240 -10.25 13.01 -12.55
N GLY A 241 -9.02 12.99 -13.08
CA GLY A 241 -8.20 14.18 -13.28
C GLY A 241 -7.34 14.55 -12.06
N VAL A 242 -7.05 13.60 -11.18
CA VAL A 242 -6.13 13.76 -10.05
C VAL A 242 -4.71 13.97 -10.57
N ASP A 243 -3.96 14.92 -9.99
CA ASP A 243 -2.61 15.25 -10.44
C ASP A 243 -1.59 14.17 -10.07
N MET A 244 -1.68 13.63 -8.85
CA MET A 244 -0.86 12.51 -8.37
C MET A 244 -1.67 11.59 -7.45
N TYR A 245 -1.38 10.30 -7.50
CA TYR A 245 -1.95 9.32 -6.58
C TYR A 245 -1.00 8.15 -6.36
N CYS A 246 -1.06 7.49 -5.18
CA CYS A 246 -0.12 6.44 -4.85
C CYS A 246 -0.77 5.23 -4.21
N PHE A 247 -0.15 4.04 -4.42
CA PHE A 247 -0.55 2.77 -3.81
C PHE A 247 0.63 2.10 -3.09
N SER A 248 0.33 1.27 -2.10
CA SER A 248 1.32 0.45 -1.40
C SER A 248 1.44 -0.94 -2.02
N GLY A 249 2.67 -1.38 -2.30
CA GLY A 249 2.94 -2.72 -2.84
C GLY A 249 2.64 -3.84 -1.85
N GLY A 250 2.97 -3.64 -0.57
CA GLY A 250 2.78 -4.64 0.50
C GLY A 250 1.35 -4.74 1.05
N LYS A 251 0.36 -4.22 0.33
CA LYS A 251 -1.07 -4.36 0.65
C LYS A 251 -1.78 -5.21 -0.40
N GLY A 252 -2.91 -4.80 -0.93
CA GLY A 252 -3.70 -5.57 -1.88
C GLY A 252 -3.00 -5.91 -3.19
N LEU A 253 -1.98 -5.16 -3.57
CA LEU A 253 -1.15 -5.48 -4.74
C LEU A 253 -0.29 -6.74 -4.57
N CYS A 254 -0.01 -7.17 -3.33
CA CYS A 254 0.84 -8.34 -3.06
C CYS A 254 2.21 -8.28 -3.78
N GLY A 255 2.72 -7.08 -3.94
CA GLY A 255 4.09 -6.78 -4.37
C GLY A 255 5.07 -6.77 -3.19
N PRO A 256 6.33 -6.36 -3.41
CA PRO A 256 7.29 -6.21 -2.33
C PRO A 256 6.80 -5.22 -1.27
N GLN A 257 6.91 -5.58 0.01
CA GLN A 257 6.41 -4.73 1.11
C GLN A 257 7.06 -3.36 1.15
N CYS A 258 8.34 -3.27 0.79
CA CYS A 258 9.08 -2.02 0.74
C CYS A 258 8.78 -1.18 -0.51
N ALA A 259 8.03 -1.71 -1.49
CA ALA A 259 7.69 -0.99 -2.71
C ALA A 259 6.32 -0.32 -2.65
N GLY A 260 6.15 0.73 -3.43
CA GLY A 260 4.91 1.41 -3.73
C GLY A 260 4.95 1.98 -5.14
N VAL A 261 3.90 2.62 -5.56
CA VAL A 261 3.83 3.29 -6.86
C VAL A 261 3.25 4.69 -6.71
N LEU A 262 3.86 5.65 -7.38
CA LEU A 262 3.35 7.01 -7.57
C LEU A 262 3.00 7.19 -9.05
N LEU A 263 1.81 7.65 -9.33
CA LEU A 263 1.24 7.84 -10.67
C LEU A 263 0.72 9.27 -10.80
N GLY A 264 0.71 9.82 -12.00
CA GLY A 264 0.12 11.13 -12.23
C GLY A 264 0.69 11.89 -13.41
N ARG A 265 0.64 13.22 -13.33
CA ARG A 265 1.17 14.13 -14.32
C ARG A 265 2.67 13.97 -14.48
N LYS A 266 3.13 13.99 -15.73
CA LYS A 266 4.54 13.74 -16.09
C LYS A 266 5.51 14.71 -15.42
N ASP A 267 5.20 16.00 -15.40
CA ASP A 267 6.02 17.04 -14.79
C ASP A 267 6.22 16.83 -13.28
N LEU A 268 5.16 16.39 -12.58
CA LEU A 268 5.19 16.14 -11.13
C LEU A 268 5.92 14.84 -10.80
N ILE A 269 5.74 13.80 -11.62
CA ILE A 269 6.48 12.54 -11.46
C ILE A 269 7.98 12.76 -11.74
N GLU A 270 8.33 13.53 -12.75
CA GLU A 270 9.72 13.90 -13.04
C GLU A 270 10.33 14.66 -11.86
N ALA A 271 9.64 15.67 -11.31
CA ALA A 271 10.08 16.39 -10.13
C ALA A 271 10.27 15.46 -8.91
N ALA A 272 9.33 14.53 -8.67
CA ALA A 272 9.49 13.55 -7.60
C ALA A 272 10.71 12.65 -7.80
N LEU A 273 11.01 12.25 -9.04
CA LEU A 273 12.15 11.42 -9.39
C LEU A 273 13.48 12.17 -9.15
N TYR A 274 13.60 13.44 -9.55
CA TYR A 274 14.77 14.27 -9.28
C TYR A 274 15.07 14.45 -7.79
N ASN A 275 14.03 14.37 -6.95
CA ASN A 275 14.16 14.46 -5.50
C ASN A 275 14.38 13.10 -4.80
N SER A 276 14.70 12.03 -5.57
CA SER A 276 14.83 10.66 -5.06
C SER A 276 16.04 9.93 -5.65
N SER A 277 16.16 8.62 -5.35
CA SER A 277 17.16 7.75 -5.97
C SER A 277 16.89 7.57 -7.47
N PRO A 278 17.92 7.55 -8.35
CA PRO A 278 19.34 7.44 -8.00
C PRO A 278 20.08 8.78 -7.83
N TRP A 279 19.39 9.92 -7.85
CA TRP A 279 20.04 11.23 -7.73
C TRP A 279 20.70 11.42 -6.37
N GLU A 280 22.02 11.65 -6.38
CA GLU A 280 22.79 11.93 -5.17
C GLU A 280 22.49 13.34 -4.65
N GLY A 281 22.45 13.51 -3.32
CA GLY A 281 22.10 14.78 -2.69
C GLY A 281 20.60 15.05 -2.56
N ALA A 282 19.73 14.33 -3.26
CA ALA A 282 18.30 14.46 -3.10
C ALA A 282 17.82 14.03 -1.71
N ILE A 283 16.83 14.74 -1.15
CA ILE A 283 16.35 14.48 0.22
C ILE A 283 15.78 13.05 0.38
N CYS A 284 15.15 12.51 -0.66
CA CYS A 284 14.61 11.16 -0.64
C CYS A 284 15.60 10.10 -1.20
N ARG A 285 16.89 10.43 -1.41
CA ARG A 285 17.92 9.46 -1.81
C ARG A 285 18.04 8.26 -0.85
N PRO A 286 17.91 8.41 0.47
CA PRO A 286 17.89 7.28 1.41
C PRO A 286 16.74 6.30 1.21
N MET A 287 15.66 6.71 0.54
CA MET A 287 14.48 5.90 0.23
C MET A 287 14.64 5.14 -1.10
N LYS A 288 15.84 4.65 -1.40
CA LYS A 288 16.08 3.95 -2.66
C LYS A 288 15.29 2.64 -2.75
N VAL A 289 14.81 2.34 -3.96
CA VAL A 289 14.21 1.07 -4.32
C VAL A 289 15.16 0.36 -5.28
N GLY A 290 15.45 -0.91 -5.02
CA GLY A 290 16.31 -1.73 -5.88
C GLY A 290 15.58 -2.19 -7.15
N LYS A 291 16.34 -2.64 -8.13
CA LYS A 291 15.78 -3.15 -9.39
C LYS A 291 14.84 -4.36 -9.17
N GLU A 292 15.14 -5.16 -8.15
CA GLU A 292 14.36 -6.33 -7.77
C GLU A 292 12.96 -5.91 -7.30
N GLU A 293 12.89 -4.94 -6.39
CA GLU A 293 11.62 -4.42 -5.88
C GLU A 293 10.84 -3.68 -6.98
N MET A 294 11.54 -2.97 -7.87
CA MET A 294 10.89 -2.27 -9.00
C MET A 294 10.25 -3.26 -9.95
N MET A 295 10.96 -4.31 -10.36
CA MET A 295 10.42 -5.33 -11.26
C MET A 295 9.39 -6.22 -10.56
N GLY A 296 9.60 -6.54 -9.29
CA GLY A 296 8.62 -7.25 -8.48
C GLY A 296 7.29 -6.50 -8.37
N MET A 297 7.35 -5.18 -8.15
CA MET A 297 6.16 -4.33 -8.09
C MET A 297 5.46 -4.24 -9.44
N LEU A 298 6.21 -4.08 -10.53
CA LEU A 298 5.66 -4.08 -11.89
C LEU A 298 4.98 -5.41 -12.21
N GLY A 299 5.64 -6.53 -11.91
CA GLY A 299 5.07 -7.88 -12.09
C GLY A 299 3.80 -8.11 -11.28
N ALA A 300 3.68 -7.53 -10.08
CA ALA A 300 2.44 -7.55 -9.31
C ALA A 300 1.32 -6.75 -9.99
N ILE A 301 1.61 -5.53 -10.45
CA ILE A 301 0.63 -4.68 -11.14
C ILE A 301 0.15 -5.34 -12.43
N GLU A 302 1.05 -5.88 -13.25
CA GLU A 302 0.71 -6.60 -14.49
C GLU A 302 -0.17 -7.84 -14.24
N TYR A 303 0.15 -8.59 -13.18
CA TYR A 303 -0.70 -9.71 -12.77
C TYR A 303 -2.13 -9.26 -12.47
N TRP A 304 -2.30 -8.23 -11.64
CA TRP A 304 -3.63 -7.76 -11.25
C TRP A 304 -4.40 -7.09 -12.39
N ALA A 305 -3.69 -6.51 -13.36
CA ALA A 305 -4.33 -5.95 -14.56
C ALA A 305 -5.07 -7.01 -15.41
N HIS A 306 -4.70 -8.30 -15.25
CA HIS A 306 -5.27 -9.42 -16.01
C HIS A 306 -5.92 -10.49 -15.13
N ALA A 307 -5.92 -10.31 -13.80
CA ALA A 307 -6.47 -11.29 -12.87
C ALA A 307 -8.01 -11.37 -12.97
N ASP A 308 -8.52 -12.60 -12.83
CA ASP A 308 -9.95 -12.84 -12.63
C ASP A 308 -10.33 -12.47 -11.18
N MET A 309 -10.76 -11.22 -10.99
CA MET A 309 -11.13 -10.70 -9.69
C MET A 309 -12.37 -11.38 -9.09
N ASP A 310 -13.25 -11.91 -9.90
CA ASP A 310 -14.43 -12.63 -9.40
C ASP A 310 -14.03 -13.98 -8.79
N ALA A 311 -13.11 -14.70 -9.44
CA ALA A 311 -12.55 -15.93 -8.89
C ALA A 311 -11.76 -15.66 -7.59
N VAL A 312 -10.97 -14.58 -7.53
CA VAL A 312 -10.21 -14.17 -6.34
C VAL A 312 -11.15 -13.82 -5.18
N ASN A 313 -12.16 -13.00 -5.43
CA ASN A 313 -13.14 -12.59 -4.42
C ASN A 313 -13.95 -13.78 -3.91
N LYS A 314 -14.33 -14.72 -4.77
CA LYS A 314 -15.02 -15.96 -4.40
C LYS A 314 -14.17 -16.83 -3.47
N GLU A 315 -12.88 -16.96 -3.74
CA GLU A 315 -11.97 -17.69 -2.85
C GLU A 315 -11.83 -16.98 -1.50
N TRP A 316 -11.65 -15.67 -1.47
CA TRP A 316 -11.60 -14.91 -0.22
C TRP A 316 -12.90 -15.02 0.58
N GLN A 317 -14.03 -14.93 -0.09
CA GLN A 317 -15.36 -15.12 0.53
C GLN A 317 -15.47 -16.50 1.16
N SER A 318 -15.08 -17.55 0.44
CA SER A 318 -15.17 -18.92 0.93
C SER A 318 -14.32 -19.19 2.18
N ARG A 319 -13.16 -18.50 2.33
CA ARG A 319 -12.31 -18.60 3.53
C ARG A 319 -13.04 -18.12 4.78
N VAL A 320 -13.63 -16.94 4.72
CA VAL A 320 -14.35 -16.39 5.90
C VAL A 320 -15.66 -17.11 6.15
N GLU A 321 -16.32 -17.69 5.13
CA GLU A 321 -17.50 -18.55 5.30
C GLU A 321 -17.17 -19.86 6.02
N ARG A 322 -16.03 -20.50 5.71
CA ARG A 322 -15.58 -21.70 6.43
C ARG A 322 -15.29 -21.40 7.90
N ILE A 323 -14.66 -20.25 8.20
CA ILE A 323 -14.46 -19.80 9.60
C ILE A 323 -15.80 -19.54 10.27
N LYS A 324 -16.69 -18.80 9.61
CA LYS A 324 -18.04 -18.48 10.12
C LYS A 324 -18.81 -19.75 10.48
N THR A 325 -18.87 -20.73 9.60
CA THR A 325 -19.55 -22.01 9.81
C THR A 325 -19.05 -22.72 11.07
N LEU A 326 -17.73 -22.69 11.33
CA LEU A 326 -17.16 -23.30 12.53
C LEU A 326 -17.50 -22.53 13.81
N VAL A 327 -17.48 -21.19 13.75
CA VAL A 327 -17.67 -20.32 14.92
C VAL A 327 -19.14 -20.19 15.29
N ASP A 328 -20.05 -20.20 14.32
CA ASP A 328 -21.52 -20.14 14.56
C ASP A 328 -22.06 -21.33 15.37
N THR A 329 -21.28 -22.41 15.48
CA THR A 329 -21.64 -23.53 16.37
C THR A 329 -21.52 -23.19 17.86
N VAL A 330 -20.90 -22.05 18.21
CA VAL A 330 -20.71 -21.63 19.61
C VAL A 330 -21.86 -20.72 20.04
N SER A 331 -22.65 -21.16 20.97
CA SER A 331 -23.77 -20.38 21.51
C SER A 331 -23.26 -19.09 22.19
N GLY A 332 -23.96 -17.98 21.97
CA GLY A 332 -23.62 -16.67 22.52
C GLY A 332 -22.62 -15.89 21.65
N VAL A 333 -22.21 -16.43 20.48
CA VAL A 333 -21.38 -15.75 19.50
C VAL A 333 -22.24 -15.30 18.32
N ALA A 334 -22.00 -14.08 17.85
CA ALA A 334 -22.59 -13.53 16.64
C ALA A 334 -21.52 -13.26 15.59
N THR A 335 -21.79 -13.62 14.34
CA THR A 335 -20.86 -13.43 13.23
C THR A 335 -21.52 -12.67 12.08
N ASN A 336 -20.72 -11.85 11.37
CA ASN A 336 -21.18 -11.15 10.18
C ASN A 336 -20.02 -10.98 9.20
N ILE A 337 -20.26 -11.24 7.91
CA ILE A 337 -19.30 -11.00 6.84
C ILE A 337 -19.66 -9.69 6.16
N THR A 338 -18.67 -8.82 6.00
CA THR A 338 -18.80 -7.54 5.29
C THR A 338 -17.63 -7.34 4.34
N VAL A 339 -17.87 -6.62 3.24
CA VAL A 339 -16.81 -6.07 2.39
C VAL A 339 -16.77 -4.57 2.65
N PRO A 340 -15.69 -4.02 3.22
CA PRO A 340 -15.57 -2.58 3.42
C PRO A 340 -15.67 -1.81 2.10
N THR A 341 -16.37 -0.70 2.09
CA THR A 341 -16.47 0.22 0.93
C THR A 341 -15.40 1.29 0.97
N ASP A 342 -14.69 1.42 2.09
CA ASP A 342 -13.62 2.36 2.32
C ASP A 342 -12.35 1.62 2.77
N GLY A 343 -11.22 1.85 2.09
CA GLY A 343 -9.98 1.10 2.30
C GLY A 343 -9.99 -0.30 1.68
N ASN A 344 -9.44 -1.24 2.38
CA ASN A 344 -9.25 -2.62 1.93
C ASN A 344 -10.58 -3.35 1.65
N SER A 345 -11.02 -3.36 0.39
CA SER A 345 -12.30 -3.94 -0.06
C SER A 345 -12.19 -5.44 -0.30
N TYR A 346 -12.10 -6.23 0.77
CA TYR A 346 -12.14 -7.69 0.72
C TYR A 346 -13.01 -8.27 1.85
N PRO A 347 -13.59 -9.48 1.66
CA PRO A 347 -14.47 -10.09 2.66
C PRO A 347 -13.79 -10.20 4.02
N THR A 348 -14.44 -9.66 5.04
CA THR A 348 -13.95 -9.62 6.42
C THR A 348 -15.03 -10.17 7.35
N LEU A 349 -14.69 -11.16 8.16
CA LEU A 349 -15.57 -11.75 9.16
C LEU A 349 -15.43 -10.98 10.47
N SER A 350 -16.55 -10.44 10.95
CA SER A 350 -16.67 -9.94 12.32
C SER A 350 -17.20 -11.05 13.22
N VAL A 351 -16.56 -11.25 14.38
CA VAL A 351 -16.96 -12.17 15.43
C VAL A 351 -17.16 -11.38 16.71
N SER A 352 -18.31 -11.50 17.34
CA SER A 352 -18.64 -10.74 18.57
C SER A 352 -19.35 -11.61 19.60
N TRP A 353 -19.14 -11.27 20.87
CA TRP A 353 -19.78 -11.92 22.03
C TRP A 353 -19.87 -10.95 23.20
N ASP A 354 -20.71 -11.26 24.15
CA ASP A 354 -20.75 -10.56 25.44
C ASP A 354 -19.64 -11.11 26.35
N GLU A 355 -18.69 -10.27 26.72
CA GLU A 355 -17.49 -10.67 27.49
C GLU A 355 -17.85 -11.23 28.87
N LYS A 356 -18.86 -10.66 29.50
CA LYS A 356 -19.31 -11.08 30.82
C LYS A 356 -19.96 -12.47 30.79
N THR A 357 -20.89 -12.66 29.87
CA THR A 357 -21.60 -13.92 29.68
C THR A 357 -20.69 -15.03 29.19
N MET A 358 -19.73 -14.70 28.36
CA MET A 358 -18.76 -15.65 27.81
C MET A 358 -17.62 -15.98 28.81
N GLY A 359 -17.39 -15.12 29.80
CA GLY A 359 -16.22 -15.24 30.70
C GLY A 359 -14.87 -15.08 29.98
N LEU A 360 -14.85 -14.34 28.87
CA LEU A 360 -13.67 -14.16 28.03
C LEU A 360 -13.66 -12.75 27.43
N THR A 361 -12.64 -11.98 27.74
CA THR A 361 -12.43 -10.68 27.10
C THR A 361 -11.82 -10.84 25.69
N LEU A 362 -12.00 -9.82 24.85
CA LEU A 362 -11.37 -9.76 23.54
C LEU A 362 -9.84 -9.89 23.65
N ALA A 363 -9.24 -9.21 24.63
CA ALA A 363 -7.78 -9.22 24.83
C ALA A 363 -7.25 -10.62 25.20
N GLU A 364 -7.94 -11.34 26.08
CA GLU A 364 -7.59 -12.72 26.47
C GLU A 364 -7.73 -13.67 25.28
N CYS A 365 -8.77 -13.49 24.44
CA CYS A 365 -8.93 -14.28 23.23
C CYS A 365 -7.79 -14.04 22.25
N GLU A 366 -7.41 -12.78 22.01
CA GLU A 366 -6.26 -12.42 21.15
C GLU A 366 -4.95 -13.02 21.70
N GLU A 367 -4.73 -12.98 23.00
CA GLU A 367 -3.56 -13.56 23.65
C GLU A 367 -3.49 -15.08 23.47
N GLN A 368 -4.61 -15.79 23.69
CA GLN A 368 -4.68 -17.24 23.49
C GLN A 368 -4.46 -17.63 22.02
N LEU A 369 -4.95 -16.85 21.06
CA LEU A 369 -4.68 -17.05 19.64
C LEU A 369 -3.19 -16.88 19.32
N ARG A 370 -2.55 -15.86 19.91
CA ARG A 370 -1.13 -15.58 19.74
C ARG A 370 -0.20 -16.60 20.44
N ALA A 371 -0.61 -17.13 21.58
CA ALA A 371 0.14 -18.14 22.33
C ALA A 371 0.09 -19.53 21.67
N GLY A 372 -0.86 -19.75 20.76
CA GLY A 372 -1.04 -21.04 20.10
C GLY A 372 0.03 -21.36 19.04
N GLU A 373 0.05 -22.65 18.62
CA GLU A 373 0.91 -23.13 17.53
C GLU A 373 0.05 -23.67 16.37
N PRO A 374 0.14 -23.09 15.17
CA PRO A 374 0.83 -21.83 14.87
C PRO A 374 0.19 -20.63 15.58
N ARG A 375 0.96 -19.56 15.76
CA ARG A 375 0.45 -18.26 16.24
C ARG A 375 -0.57 -17.71 15.26
N ILE A 376 -1.63 -17.08 15.77
CA ILE A 376 -2.66 -16.45 14.94
C ILE A 376 -2.81 -14.99 15.39
N ASP A 377 -2.73 -14.05 14.45
CA ASP A 377 -2.99 -12.63 14.71
C ASP A 377 -4.29 -12.20 14.02
N VAL A 378 -5.19 -11.58 14.77
CA VAL A 378 -6.51 -11.10 14.32
C VAL A 378 -6.64 -9.60 14.56
N MET A 379 -7.56 -8.94 13.89
CA MET A 379 -7.83 -7.52 14.10
C MET A 379 -8.82 -7.33 15.27
N GLY A 380 -8.27 -7.09 16.45
CA GLY A 380 -9.02 -6.77 17.66
C GLY A 380 -8.82 -5.32 18.11
N GLY A 381 -8.76 -5.09 19.42
CA GLY A 381 -8.69 -3.75 20.02
C GLY A 381 -7.30 -3.09 20.01
N SER A 382 -6.22 -3.81 19.75
CA SER A 382 -4.85 -3.30 19.88
C SER A 382 -4.19 -2.96 18.55
N ASN A 383 -3.52 -1.80 18.48
CA ASN A 383 -2.59 -1.45 17.40
C ASN A 383 -1.18 -1.24 17.98
N PRO A 384 -0.31 -2.25 17.95
CA PRO A 384 1.02 -2.15 18.56
C PRO A 384 1.98 -1.21 17.82
N SER A 385 1.71 -0.86 16.57
CA SER A 385 2.56 0.03 15.76
C SER A 385 2.21 1.52 15.89
N GLY A 386 1.12 1.86 16.56
CA GLY A 386 0.67 3.25 16.70
C GLY A 386 1.49 4.04 17.71
N VAL A 387 2.42 4.90 17.27
CA VAL A 387 3.23 5.77 18.14
C VAL A 387 2.33 6.66 19.02
N LEU A 388 1.32 7.30 18.41
CA LEU A 388 0.36 8.13 19.14
C LEU A 388 -0.48 7.32 20.13
N GLY A 389 -0.80 6.06 19.81
CA GLY A 389 -1.49 5.14 20.71
C GLY A 389 -0.63 4.85 21.96
N ARG A 390 0.68 4.64 21.80
CA ARG A 390 1.61 4.44 22.91
C ARG A 390 1.71 5.67 23.81
N LEU A 391 1.78 6.87 23.23
CA LEU A 391 1.82 8.12 23.98
C LEU A 391 0.51 8.41 24.74
N ARG A 392 -0.64 8.00 24.18
CA ARG A 392 -1.96 8.20 24.81
C ARG A 392 -2.30 7.14 25.86
N ASN A 393 -1.75 5.93 25.75
CA ASN A 393 -2.04 4.83 26.70
C ASN A 393 -1.40 5.01 28.08
N THR A 394 -0.59 6.05 28.29
CA THR A 394 -0.04 6.36 29.64
C THR A 394 -1.04 7.06 30.55
N THR A 395 -2.18 7.59 30.05
CA THR A 395 -3.12 8.39 30.87
C THR A 395 -4.60 8.19 30.52
N ALA A 396 -4.95 7.56 29.44
CA ALA A 396 -6.34 7.25 29.12
C ALA A 396 -6.69 5.87 29.70
N ALA A 397 -7.26 5.85 30.90
CA ALA A 397 -8.04 4.72 31.36
C ALA A 397 -8.84 4.13 30.17
N ARG A 398 -8.65 2.84 29.89
CA ARG A 398 -9.54 2.10 29.02
C ARG A 398 -10.97 2.50 29.41
N ARG A 399 -11.60 3.37 28.62
CA ARG A 399 -13.03 3.51 28.68
C ARG A 399 -13.53 2.12 28.34
N GLN A 400 -13.97 1.39 29.35
CA GLN A 400 -14.78 0.19 29.15
C GLN A 400 -15.94 0.65 28.26
N SER A 401 -15.81 0.40 26.98
CA SER A 401 -16.93 0.65 26.08
C SER A 401 -17.94 -0.43 26.43
N ASN A 402 -19.18 -0.06 26.74
CA ASN A 402 -20.31 -0.98 26.85
C ASN A 402 -20.65 -1.65 25.50
N ARG A 403 -19.68 -1.73 24.59
CA ARG A 403 -19.83 -2.39 23.29
C ARG A 403 -19.40 -3.85 23.45
N PRO A 404 -20.09 -4.78 22.79
CA PRO A 404 -19.68 -6.19 22.80
C PRO A 404 -18.26 -6.33 22.25
N ALA A 405 -17.52 -7.31 22.74
CA ALA A 405 -16.23 -7.69 22.17
C ALA A 405 -16.41 -7.96 20.67
N ARG A 406 -15.52 -7.39 19.86
CA ARG A 406 -15.58 -7.56 18.42
C ARG A 406 -14.19 -7.72 17.86
N MET A 407 -13.93 -8.89 17.25
CA MET A 407 -12.74 -9.09 16.45
C MET A 407 -13.10 -9.16 14.96
N GLN A 408 -12.13 -8.89 14.11
CA GLN A 408 -12.28 -9.05 12.67
C GLN A 408 -11.20 -10.00 12.15
N ILE A 409 -11.59 -10.83 11.20
CA ILE A 409 -10.73 -11.80 10.52
C ILE A 409 -10.76 -11.45 9.04
N VAL A 410 -9.60 -11.10 8.51
CA VAL A 410 -9.41 -10.65 7.14
C VAL A 410 -9.10 -11.84 6.24
N SER A 411 -9.85 -11.99 5.14
CA SER A 411 -9.73 -13.14 4.24
C SER A 411 -8.48 -13.13 3.38
N MET A 412 -8.05 -11.96 2.91
CA MET A 412 -7.02 -11.78 1.88
C MET A 412 -5.65 -12.31 2.31
N THR A 413 -5.27 -12.11 3.57
CA THR A 413 -3.95 -12.51 4.08
C THR A 413 -3.86 -13.98 4.49
N LEU A 414 -5.01 -14.65 4.67
CA LEU A 414 -5.06 -16.08 4.93
C LEU A 414 -4.58 -16.88 3.71
N GLN A 415 -3.86 -17.94 3.97
CA GLN A 415 -3.40 -18.85 2.93
C GLN A 415 -4.24 -20.13 2.92
N PRO A 416 -4.20 -20.95 1.85
CA PRO A 416 -4.99 -22.16 1.75
C PRO A 416 -4.86 -23.06 2.99
N GLY A 417 -5.99 -23.40 3.62
CA GLY A 417 -6.08 -24.21 4.84
C GLY A 417 -5.89 -23.47 6.16
N GLU A 418 -5.38 -22.25 6.16
CA GLU A 418 -5.22 -21.47 7.38
C GLU A 418 -6.56 -21.03 7.98
N ASP A 419 -7.57 -20.84 7.15
CA ASP A 419 -8.95 -20.55 7.54
C ASP A 419 -9.53 -21.65 8.47
N LEU A 420 -9.29 -22.93 8.16
CA LEU A 420 -9.71 -24.04 9.01
C LEU A 420 -8.97 -24.05 10.35
N ILE A 421 -7.66 -23.71 10.35
CA ILE A 421 -6.87 -23.61 11.58
C ILE A 421 -7.40 -22.49 12.46
N VAL A 422 -7.64 -21.29 11.88
CA VAL A 422 -8.19 -20.12 12.58
C VAL A 422 -9.58 -20.43 13.14
N GLY A 423 -10.48 -20.95 12.32
CA GLY A 423 -11.85 -21.26 12.72
C GLY A 423 -11.92 -22.30 13.85
N ASN A 424 -11.15 -23.39 13.74
CA ASN A 424 -11.11 -24.44 14.78
C ASN A 424 -10.49 -23.92 16.08
N ARG A 425 -9.39 -23.17 16.02
CA ARG A 425 -8.76 -22.60 17.22
C ARG A 425 -9.68 -21.62 17.93
N LEU A 426 -10.31 -20.72 17.20
CA LEU A 426 -11.26 -19.75 17.76
C LEU A 426 -12.47 -20.45 18.39
N ARG A 427 -13.05 -21.44 17.71
CA ARG A 427 -14.13 -22.28 18.25
C ARG A 427 -13.73 -22.99 19.56
N GLN A 428 -12.53 -23.53 19.63
CA GLN A 428 -12.00 -24.21 20.84
C GLN A 428 -11.90 -23.23 22.02
N ILE A 429 -11.33 -22.03 21.79
CA ILE A 429 -11.16 -20.99 22.82
C ILE A 429 -12.53 -20.57 23.36
N LEU A 430 -13.45 -20.22 22.47
CA LEU A 430 -14.79 -19.75 22.84
C LEU A 430 -15.61 -20.84 23.58
N ASN A 431 -15.56 -22.09 23.13
CA ASN A 431 -16.26 -23.20 23.81
C ASN A 431 -15.65 -23.48 25.20
N LYS A 432 -14.33 -23.37 25.36
CA LYS A 432 -13.66 -23.55 26.66
C LYS A 432 -14.10 -22.45 27.64
N ALA A 433 -14.07 -21.20 27.21
CA ALA A 433 -14.49 -20.06 28.02
C ALA A 433 -15.93 -20.21 28.48
N ARG A 434 -16.85 -20.53 27.57
CA ARG A 434 -18.29 -20.74 27.91
C ARG A 434 -18.51 -21.83 28.91
N LYS A 435 -17.79 -22.96 28.84
CA LYS A 435 -17.90 -24.06 29.84
C LYS A 435 -17.39 -23.67 31.22
N GLN A 436 -16.51 -22.70 31.32
CA GLN A 436 -15.95 -22.18 32.57
C GLN A 436 -16.86 -21.10 33.20
N ALA A 437 -17.68 -20.44 32.39
CA ALA A 437 -18.64 -19.40 32.83
C ALA A 437 -20.02 -19.97 33.21
N SER A 438 -20.37 -21.18 32.77
CA SER A 438 -21.58 -21.93 33.15
C SER A 438 -21.33 -22.84 34.35
#